data_c0e809f17bac79e73811e77fd60ff2ba
#
_entry.id   c0e809f17bac79e73811e77fd60ff2ba
#
_cell.length_a   1.000
_cell.length_b   1.000
_cell.length_c   1.000
_cell.angle_alpha   90.00
_cell.angle_beta   90.00
_cell.angle_gamma   90.00
#
_symmetry.space_group_name_H-M   'P 1'
#
loop_
_entity.id
_entity.type
_entity.pdbx_description
1 polymer ?
#
loop_
_entity_poly.entity_id
_entity_poly.type
_entity_poly.pdbx_seq_one_letter_code
_entity_poly.pdbx_strand_id
1 'polypeptide(L)'
;MPLLKNNSFIQDAWITVADDDVIADGARVIVSLERLQRDWDTLARHTGLLGVVVPNNADEKALHPYFSGLALVVVNFPAFTDGRSYSQARQLRLDGYRGEVRATGNILPDQLQFMMQVGVDSFEVTDRFSIEDWQKAAQQMQLTYQMGYNRAGAEREVWAQRHQGFAAWEEQPHAG
;
A
#
# COMPACT_ATOMS: atom_id res chain seq x y z
N MET A 1 -0.28 8.51 14.86
CA MET A 1 -1.52 8.49 14.06
C MET A 1 -2.02 7.05 13.99
N PRO A 2 -3.32 6.78 14.00
CA PRO A 2 -3.82 5.42 13.88
C PRO A 2 -3.49 4.86 12.47
N LEU A 3 -3.13 3.56 12.43
CA LEU A 3 -2.82 2.85 11.21
C LEU A 3 -3.97 1.91 10.86
N LEU A 4 -4.58 2.11 9.69
CA LEU A 4 -5.60 1.23 9.14
C LEU A 4 -4.93 0.19 8.22
N LYS A 5 -5.12 -1.09 8.50
CA LYS A 5 -4.63 -2.21 7.68
C LYS A 5 -5.60 -3.37 7.74
N ASN A 6 -5.91 -3.99 6.61
CA ASN A 6 -6.88 -5.08 6.52
C ASN A 6 -8.24 -4.74 7.16
N ASN A 7 -8.74 -3.52 6.94
CA ASN A 7 -9.98 -2.98 7.49
C ASN A 7 -10.02 -2.89 9.04
N SER A 8 -8.88 -2.98 9.69
CA SER A 8 -8.74 -2.90 11.15
C SER A 8 -7.71 -1.86 11.54
N PHE A 9 -7.98 -1.16 12.65
CA PHE A 9 -6.99 -0.25 13.24
C PHE A 9 -5.99 -1.05 14.05
N ILE A 10 -4.71 -0.82 13.78
CA ILE A 10 -3.60 -1.48 14.47
C ILE A 10 -2.64 -0.44 15.05
N GLN A 11 -1.88 -0.85 16.06
CA GLN A 11 -0.79 -0.05 16.57
C GLN A 11 0.38 -0.09 15.58
N ASP A 12 0.90 1.08 15.22
CA ASP A 12 2.08 1.16 14.38
C ASP A 12 3.34 0.79 15.18
N ALA A 13 4.10 -0.16 14.67
CA ALA A 13 5.35 -0.60 15.25
C ALA A 13 6.59 0.00 14.54
N TRP A 14 6.37 0.87 13.55
CA TRP A 14 7.43 1.51 12.79
C TRP A 14 7.82 2.85 13.42
N ILE A 15 9.10 3.17 13.37
CA ILE A 15 9.69 4.40 13.88
C ILE A 15 10.32 5.15 12.72
N THR A 16 9.84 6.37 12.45
CA THR A 16 10.53 7.25 11.50
C THR A 16 11.75 7.84 12.16
N VAL A 17 12.91 7.70 11.53
CA VAL A 17 14.19 8.19 12.04
C VAL A 17 14.71 9.29 11.14
N ALA A 18 15.29 10.34 11.75
CA ALA A 18 15.93 11.42 11.01
C ALA A 18 17.23 10.93 10.33
N ASP A 19 17.73 11.71 9.37
CA ASP A 19 18.84 11.28 8.51
C ASP A 19 20.15 11.03 9.26
N ASP A 20 20.34 11.69 10.40
CA ASP A 20 21.55 11.58 11.22
C ASP A 20 21.36 10.76 12.51
N ASP A 21 20.14 10.26 12.75
CA ASP A 21 19.83 9.50 13.96
C ASP A 21 20.46 8.10 13.93
N VAL A 22 20.85 7.62 15.10
CA VAL A 22 21.33 6.26 15.31
C VAL A 22 20.13 5.31 15.25
N ILE A 23 20.24 4.25 14.43
CA ILE A 23 19.22 3.21 14.32
C ILE A 23 19.48 2.12 15.37
N ALA A 24 18.50 1.84 16.21
CA ALA A 24 18.57 0.77 17.19
C ALA A 24 18.48 -0.61 16.52
N ASP A 25 19.31 -1.56 16.98
CA ASP A 25 19.29 -2.93 16.45
C ASP A 25 17.91 -3.59 16.61
N GLY A 26 17.49 -4.31 15.57
CA GLY A 26 16.23 -5.03 15.56
C GLY A 26 14.99 -4.16 15.42
N ALA A 27 15.11 -2.83 15.39
CA ALA A 27 13.98 -1.91 15.25
C ALA A 27 13.35 -1.98 13.84
N ARG A 28 12.07 -1.59 13.74
CA ARG A 28 11.40 -1.35 12.46
C ARG A 28 11.50 0.14 12.17
N VAL A 29 12.34 0.50 11.22
CA VAL A 29 12.66 1.90 10.98
C VAL A 29 12.24 2.34 9.58
N ILE A 30 11.79 3.59 9.49
CA ILE A 30 11.48 4.25 8.23
C ILE A 30 12.50 5.38 8.05
N VAL A 31 13.22 5.34 6.93
CA VAL A 31 14.23 6.36 6.57
C VAL A 31 13.75 7.18 5.37
N SER A 32 14.41 8.31 5.14
CA SER A 32 14.21 9.09 3.91
C SER A 32 14.80 8.34 2.70
N LEU A 33 14.34 8.69 1.49
CA LEU A 33 14.92 8.16 0.26
C LEU A 33 16.40 8.57 0.12
N GLU A 34 16.74 9.79 0.52
CA GLU A 34 18.11 10.30 0.48
C GLU A 34 19.04 9.50 1.39
N ARG A 35 18.60 9.23 2.61
CA ARG A 35 19.34 8.38 3.55
C ARG A 35 19.48 6.95 3.05
N LEU A 36 18.41 6.38 2.49
CA LEU A 36 18.45 5.04 1.91
C LEU A 36 19.54 4.91 0.86
N GLN A 37 19.63 5.89 -0.04
CA GLN A 37 20.61 5.89 -1.12
C GLN A 37 22.04 6.15 -0.65
N ARG A 38 22.22 7.03 0.35
CA ARG A 38 23.50 7.38 0.91
C ARG A 38 24.13 6.25 1.73
N ASP A 39 23.31 5.61 2.57
CA ASP A 39 23.76 4.72 3.64
C ASP A 39 23.40 3.25 3.37
N TRP A 40 23.08 2.84 2.15
CA TRP A 40 22.58 1.53 1.83
C TRP A 40 23.45 0.38 2.35
N ASP A 41 24.76 0.45 2.23
CA ASP A 41 25.68 -0.60 2.69
C ASP A 41 25.57 -0.87 4.19
N THR A 42 25.23 0.15 4.96
CA THR A 42 24.99 0.03 6.41
C THR A 42 23.57 -0.44 6.69
N LEU A 43 22.58 0.14 6.02
CA LEU A 43 21.17 -0.18 6.20
C LEU A 43 20.83 -1.63 5.77
N ALA A 44 21.49 -2.13 4.74
CA ALA A 44 21.31 -3.52 4.28
C ALA A 44 21.75 -4.57 5.31
N ARG A 45 22.59 -4.18 6.28
CA ARG A 45 23.03 -5.05 7.40
C ARG A 45 22.17 -4.91 8.64
N HIS A 46 21.20 -3.99 8.62
CA HIS A 46 20.31 -3.80 9.75
C HIS A 46 19.51 -5.08 10.06
N THR A 47 19.49 -5.47 11.32
CA THR A 47 18.86 -6.72 11.77
C THR A 47 17.34 -6.64 11.89
N GLY A 48 16.78 -5.41 11.90
CA GLY A 48 15.34 -5.14 11.92
C GLY A 48 14.72 -5.03 10.54
N LEU A 49 13.53 -4.47 10.47
CA LEU A 49 12.84 -4.21 9.20
C LEU A 49 13.11 -2.77 8.73
N LEU A 50 13.41 -2.64 7.45
CA LEU A 50 13.66 -1.35 6.83
C LEU A 50 12.48 -0.89 5.99
N GLY A 51 12.07 0.36 6.19
CA GLY A 51 11.09 1.08 5.38
C GLY A 51 11.68 2.36 4.82
N VAL A 52 11.07 2.89 3.78
CA VAL A 52 11.48 4.16 3.15
C VAL A 52 10.28 5.05 2.88
N VAL A 53 10.42 6.36 3.11
CA VAL A 53 9.47 7.38 2.65
C VAL A 53 9.89 7.86 1.27
N VAL A 54 8.96 7.79 0.32
CA VAL A 54 9.16 8.28 -1.05
C VAL A 54 8.41 9.60 -1.22
N PRO A 55 9.10 10.70 -1.50
CA PRO A 55 8.47 11.95 -1.86
C PRO A 55 7.62 11.78 -3.14
N ASN A 56 6.48 12.46 -3.23
CA ASN A 56 5.58 12.32 -4.37
C ASN A 56 6.14 12.83 -5.71
N ASN A 57 7.26 13.53 -5.70
CA ASN A 57 8.00 14.00 -6.86
C ASN A 57 9.25 13.15 -7.20
N ALA A 58 9.52 12.10 -6.41
CA ALA A 58 10.62 11.19 -6.69
C ALA A 58 10.22 10.15 -7.74
N ASP A 59 11.20 9.71 -8.54
CA ASP A 59 11.04 8.56 -9.43
C ASP A 59 11.13 7.27 -8.61
N GLU A 60 10.07 6.49 -8.58
CA GLU A 60 9.99 5.22 -7.85
C GLU A 60 11.00 4.17 -8.36
N LYS A 61 11.48 4.30 -9.60
CA LYS A 61 12.53 3.44 -10.17
C LYS A 61 13.84 3.50 -9.40
N ALA A 62 14.08 4.63 -8.70
CA ALA A 62 15.22 4.76 -7.80
C ALA A 62 15.22 3.73 -6.66
N LEU A 63 14.08 3.09 -6.38
CA LEU A 63 13.96 2.04 -5.36
C LEU A 63 14.28 0.63 -5.84
N HIS A 64 14.32 0.37 -7.16
CA HIS A 64 14.52 -0.98 -7.71
C HIS A 64 15.71 -1.73 -7.10
N PRO A 65 16.89 -1.11 -6.93
CA PRO A 65 18.06 -1.81 -6.34
C PRO A 65 17.83 -2.27 -4.90
N TYR A 66 16.86 -1.67 -4.20
CA TYR A 66 16.65 -1.85 -2.76
C TYR A 66 15.44 -2.73 -2.44
N PHE A 67 14.63 -3.14 -3.43
CA PHE A 67 13.37 -3.87 -3.22
C PHE A 67 13.51 -5.10 -2.33
N SER A 68 14.59 -5.85 -2.45
CA SER A 68 14.81 -7.07 -1.66
C SER A 68 15.07 -6.82 -0.17
N GLY A 69 15.54 -5.62 0.16
CA GLY A 69 15.82 -5.21 1.55
C GLY A 69 14.73 -4.36 2.19
N LEU A 70 13.73 -3.91 1.40
CA LEU A 70 12.67 -3.05 1.90
C LEU A 70 11.42 -3.85 2.25
N ALA A 71 11.02 -3.79 3.54
CA ALA A 71 9.78 -4.37 4.02
C ALA A 71 8.58 -3.40 3.87
N LEU A 72 8.85 -2.09 3.81
CA LEU A 72 7.83 -1.04 3.74
C LEU A 72 8.27 0.09 2.79
N VAL A 73 7.36 0.51 1.92
CA VAL A 73 7.47 1.77 1.16
C VAL A 73 6.31 2.67 1.52
N VAL A 74 6.61 3.86 2.01
CA VAL A 74 5.62 4.88 2.37
C VAL A 74 5.51 5.90 1.24
N VAL A 75 4.32 6.02 0.65
CA VAL A 75 4.00 7.02 -0.37
C VAL A 75 3.24 8.17 0.27
N ASN A 76 3.71 9.38 0.04
CA ASN A 76 3.16 10.58 0.66
C ASN A 76 2.16 11.28 -0.25
N PHE A 77 0.97 11.55 0.26
CA PHE A 77 -0.10 12.31 -0.38
C PHE A 77 -0.15 13.73 0.21
N PRO A 78 0.61 14.71 -0.31
CA PRO A 78 0.68 16.05 0.27
C PRO A 78 -0.64 16.80 0.14
N ALA A 79 -1.45 16.49 -0.87
CA ALA A 79 -2.79 17.02 -1.08
C ALA A 79 -3.69 15.93 -1.67
N PHE A 80 -4.97 15.93 -1.30
CA PHE A 80 -5.95 14.97 -1.81
C PHE A 80 -6.17 15.06 -3.34
N THR A 81 -5.82 16.20 -3.94
CA THR A 81 -5.90 16.43 -5.39
C THR A 81 -4.65 15.99 -6.15
N ASP A 82 -3.58 15.60 -5.46
CA ASP A 82 -2.33 15.20 -6.09
C ASP A 82 -2.34 13.71 -6.45
N GLY A 83 -2.48 13.41 -7.73
CA GLY A 83 -2.58 12.05 -8.24
C GLY A 83 -1.25 11.30 -8.36
N ARG A 84 -0.08 11.95 -8.17
CA ARG A 84 1.24 11.35 -8.41
C ARG A 84 1.50 10.13 -7.53
N SER A 85 1.13 10.17 -6.26
CA SER A 85 1.34 9.07 -5.32
C SER A 85 0.51 7.83 -5.65
N TYR A 86 -0.63 7.96 -6.33
CA TYR A 86 -1.36 6.80 -6.87
C TYR A 86 -0.55 6.11 -7.97
N SER A 87 0.06 6.90 -8.87
CA SER A 87 0.90 6.36 -9.95
C SER A 87 2.14 5.70 -9.37
N GLN A 88 2.80 6.30 -8.36
CA GLN A 88 3.93 5.70 -7.66
C GLN A 88 3.56 4.35 -7.02
N ALA A 89 2.45 4.28 -6.26
CA ALA A 89 2.01 3.03 -5.63
C ALA A 89 1.75 1.93 -6.68
N ARG A 90 1.07 2.27 -7.78
CA ARG A 90 0.81 1.33 -8.87
C ARG A 90 2.10 0.88 -9.55
N GLN A 91 3.02 1.79 -9.84
CA GLN A 91 4.27 1.48 -10.52
C GLN A 91 5.17 0.58 -9.68
N LEU A 92 5.29 0.84 -8.36
CA LEU A 92 6.00 -0.05 -7.43
C LEU A 92 5.51 -1.50 -7.56
N ARG A 93 4.20 -1.71 -7.68
CA ARG A 93 3.61 -3.04 -7.84
C ARG A 93 3.91 -3.65 -9.21
N LEU A 94 3.80 -2.86 -10.27
CA LEU A 94 4.12 -3.31 -11.64
C LEU A 94 5.60 -3.69 -11.76
N ASP A 95 6.48 -2.95 -11.10
CA ASP A 95 7.92 -3.21 -11.06
C ASP A 95 8.31 -4.39 -10.14
N GLY A 96 7.31 -5.01 -9.49
CA GLY A 96 7.50 -6.25 -8.73
C GLY A 96 7.74 -6.08 -7.24
N TYR A 97 7.60 -4.88 -6.67
CA TYR A 97 7.70 -4.71 -5.21
C TYR A 97 6.61 -5.51 -4.50
N ARG A 98 7.00 -6.35 -3.53
CA ARG A 98 6.13 -7.27 -2.79
C ARG A 98 5.95 -6.91 -1.32
N GLY A 99 6.74 -5.97 -0.80
CA GLY A 99 6.60 -5.46 0.57
C GLY A 99 5.34 -4.63 0.78
N GLU A 100 5.15 -4.12 1.98
CA GLU A 100 4.03 -3.24 2.32
C GLU A 100 4.15 -1.90 1.62
N VAL A 101 3.07 -1.41 1.00
CA VAL A 101 2.94 -0.03 0.53
C VAL A 101 1.97 0.70 1.43
N ARG A 102 2.42 1.78 2.05
CA ARG A 102 1.65 2.59 2.99
C ARG A 102 1.38 3.97 2.42
N ALA A 103 0.12 4.41 2.53
CA ALA A 103 -0.25 5.78 2.25
C ALA A 103 -0.19 6.63 3.52
N THR A 104 0.39 7.83 3.41
CA THR A 104 0.42 8.84 4.48
C THR A 104 0.08 10.22 3.92
N GLY A 105 -0.19 11.18 4.80
CA GLY A 105 -0.46 12.57 4.45
C GLY A 105 -1.95 12.90 4.40
N ASN A 106 -2.35 13.73 3.44
CA ASN A 106 -3.72 14.24 3.37
C ASN A 106 -4.63 13.29 2.56
N ILE A 107 -4.89 12.10 3.13
CA ILE A 107 -5.78 11.10 2.55
C ILE A 107 -7.19 11.23 3.10
N LEU A 108 -8.18 10.86 2.29
CA LEU A 108 -9.60 10.94 2.59
C LEU A 108 -10.25 9.54 2.56
N PRO A 109 -11.31 9.29 3.39
CA PRO A 109 -11.98 7.99 3.41
C PRO A 109 -12.54 7.55 2.05
N ASP A 110 -13.05 8.46 1.24
CA ASP A 110 -13.60 8.18 -0.10
C ASP A 110 -12.53 7.72 -1.11
N GLN A 111 -11.26 8.02 -0.86
CA GLN A 111 -10.14 7.60 -1.69
C GLN A 111 -9.63 6.19 -1.37
N LEU A 112 -10.02 5.65 -0.21
CA LEU A 112 -9.48 4.40 0.33
C LEU A 112 -9.54 3.23 -0.66
N GLN A 113 -10.69 3.03 -1.29
CA GLN A 113 -10.89 1.93 -2.25
C GLN A 113 -9.98 2.07 -3.48
N PHE A 114 -9.84 3.28 -3.99
CA PHE A 114 -8.97 3.52 -5.13
C PHE A 114 -7.49 3.32 -4.78
N MET A 115 -7.05 3.75 -3.59
CA MET A 115 -5.70 3.48 -3.09
C MET A 115 -5.44 1.97 -2.97
N MET A 116 -6.39 1.19 -2.46
CA MET A 116 -6.29 -0.27 -2.40
C MET A 116 -6.16 -0.90 -3.79
N GLN A 117 -6.91 -0.41 -4.77
CA GLN A 117 -6.86 -0.90 -6.16
C GLN A 117 -5.51 -0.67 -6.83
N VAL A 118 -4.83 0.44 -6.52
CA VAL A 118 -3.49 0.72 -7.05
C VAL A 118 -2.36 0.03 -6.26
N GLY A 119 -2.70 -0.70 -5.19
CA GLY A 119 -1.76 -1.56 -4.49
C GLY A 119 -1.28 -1.04 -3.14
N VAL A 120 -1.96 -0.08 -2.53
CA VAL A 120 -1.71 0.34 -1.15
C VAL A 120 -2.31 -0.67 -0.17
N ASP A 121 -1.56 -1.07 0.85
CA ASP A 121 -1.94 -2.08 1.85
C ASP A 121 -2.34 -1.47 3.19
N SER A 122 -1.80 -0.31 3.54
CA SER A 122 -2.05 0.32 4.84
C SER A 122 -2.10 1.84 4.73
N PHE A 123 -2.81 2.46 5.67
CA PHE A 123 -3.17 3.88 5.61
C PHE A 123 -2.93 4.52 6.97
N GLU A 124 -2.06 5.50 7.00
CA GLU A 124 -1.86 6.35 8.16
C GLU A 124 -2.93 7.44 8.15
N VAL A 125 -3.97 7.25 8.96
CA VAL A 125 -5.15 8.11 8.93
C VAL A 125 -5.06 9.24 9.95
N THR A 126 -5.64 10.39 9.61
CA THR A 126 -5.68 11.56 10.48
C THR A 126 -6.94 11.55 11.35
N ASP A 127 -6.90 12.25 12.49
CA ASP A 127 -8.04 12.40 13.40
C ASP A 127 -9.16 13.30 12.83
N ARG A 128 -9.03 13.74 11.58
CA ARG A 128 -10.02 14.58 10.89
C ARG A 128 -11.35 13.87 10.65
N PHE A 129 -11.31 12.55 10.52
CA PHE A 129 -12.47 11.70 10.29
C PHE A 129 -12.55 10.65 11.40
N SER A 130 -13.78 10.25 11.74
CA SER A 130 -14.00 9.23 12.75
C SER A 130 -13.52 7.85 12.29
N ILE A 131 -13.29 6.96 13.26
CA ILE A 131 -12.94 5.56 12.97
C ILE A 131 -14.06 4.89 12.16
N GLU A 132 -15.31 5.24 12.47
CA GLU A 132 -16.52 4.75 11.80
C GLU A 132 -16.55 5.18 10.32
N ASP A 133 -16.12 6.40 10.00
CA ASP A 133 -16.05 6.88 8.61
C ASP A 133 -15.05 6.06 7.78
N TRP A 134 -13.89 5.76 8.36
CA TRP A 134 -12.88 4.92 7.72
C TRP A 134 -13.34 3.47 7.56
N GLN A 135 -13.99 2.90 8.58
CA GLN A 135 -14.54 1.54 8.51
C GLN A 135 -15.64 1.43 7.47
N LYS A 136 -16.53 2.44 7.41
CA LYS A 136 -17.59 2.51 6.41
C LYS A 136 -17.01 2.62 4.99
N ALA A 137 -15.99 3.45 4.78
CA ALA A 137 -15.30 3.57 3.51
C ALA A 137 -14.63 2.26 3.10
N ALA A 138 -14.02 1.54 4.03
CA ALA A 138 -13.40 0.24 3.79
C ALA A 138 -14.40 -0.85 3.38
N GLN A 139 -15.67 -0.72 3.79
CA GLN A 139 -16.75 -1.64 3.46
C GLN A 139 -17.51 -1.26 2.20
N GLN A 140 -17.43 0.03 1.79
CA GLN A 140 -18.09 0.51 0.58
C GLN A 140 -17.44 -0.07 -0.67
N MET A 141 -18.29 -0.51 -1.60
CA MET A 141 -17.91 -0.96 -2.95
C MET A 141 -16.85 -2.09 -3.00
N GLN A 142 -17.32 -3.32 -2.78
CA GLN A 142 -16.49 -4.51 -2.93
C GLN A 142 -16.31 -4.96 -4.41
N LEU A 143 -17.05 -4.36 -5.33
CA LEU A 143 -17.03 -4.68 -6.76
C LEU A 143 -16.27 -3.63 -7.54
N THR A 144 -15.26 -4.04 -8.29
CA THR A 144 -14.51 -3.18 -9.20
C THR A 144 -14.74 -3.60 -10.64
N TYR A 145 -14.90 -2.63 -11.53
CA TYR A 145 -15.05 -2.92 -12.97
C TYR A 145 -13.71 -3.19 -13.65
N GLN A 146 -12.62 -2.61 -13.13
CA GLN A 146 -11.26 -2.78 -13.65
C GLN A 146 -10.43 -3.64 -12.73
N MET A 147 -9.48 -4.39 -13.32
CA MET A 147 -8.52 -5.19 -12.57
C MET A 147 -7.69 -4.31 -11.63
N GLY A 148 -7.91 -4.48 -10.34
CA GLY A 148 -7.07 -3.92 -9.29
C GLY A 148 -5.79 -4.73 -9.11
N TYR A 149 -4.76 -4.13 -8.52
CA TYR A 149 -3.53 -4.84 -8.19
C TYR A 149 -3.68 -5.78 -6.98
N ASN A 150 -4.65 -5.53 -6.12
CA ASN A 150 -4.83 -6.27 -4.88
C ASN A 150 -5.33 -7.70 -5.16
N ARG A 151 -4.52 -8.71 -4.84
CA ARG A 151 -4.86 -10.15 -5.01
C ARG A 151 -6.16 -10.55 -4.33
N ALA A 152 -6.51 -9.92 -3.20
CA ALA A 152 -7.78 -10.15 -2.52
C ALA A 152 -8.99 -9.55 -3.25
N GLY A 153 -8.75 -8.70 -4.25
CA GLY A 153 -9.78 -8.04 -5.05
C GLY A 153 -10.12 -8.73 -6.36
N ALA A 154 -9.29 -9.68 -6.84
CA ALA A 154 -9.51 -10.34 -8.13
C ALA A 154 -10.87 -11.07 -8.19
N GLU A 155 -11.30 -11.67 -7.08
CA GLU A 155 -12.60 -12.34 -6.96
C GLU A 155 -13.79 -11.34 -6.89
N ARG A 156 -13.50 -10.06 -6.64
CA ARG A 156 -14.51 -8.99 -6.52
C ARG A 156 -14.72 -8.22 -7.82
N GLU A 157 -14.01 -8.59 -8.88
CA GLU A 157 -14.19 -7.97 -10.17
C GLU A 157 -15.51 -8.40 -10.80
N VAL A 158 -16.25 -7.43 -11.34
CA VAL A 158 -17.52 -7.69 -12.03
C VAL A 158 -17.33 -8.71 -13.16
N TRP A 159 -16.17 -8.69 -13.81
CA TRP A 159 -15.84 -9.66 -14.85
C TRP A 159 -15.70 -11.08 -14.28
N ALA A 160 -14.95 -11.27 -13.21
CA ALA A 160 -14.75 -12.58 -12.56
C ALA A 160 -16.09 -13.15 -12.06
N GLN A 161 -16.94 -12.32 -11.46
CA GLN A 161 -18.26 -12.75 -10.99
C GLN A 161 -19.20 -13.16 -12.13
N ARG A 162 -19.16 -12.46 -13.26
CA ARG A 162 -19.97 -12.84 -14.45
C ARG A 162 -19.54 -14.18 -15.02
N HIS A 163 -18.24 -14.52 -14.96
CA HIS A 163 -17.72 -15.76 -15.53
C HIS A 163 -17.83 -16.95 -14.59
N GLN A 164 -17.88 -16.75 -13.27
CA GLN A 164 -18.18 -17.80 -12.30
C GLN A 164 -19.60 -18.38 -12.50
N GLY A 165 -20.58 -17.53 -12.88
CA GLY A 165 -21.92 -17.99 -13.23
C GLY A 165 -21.99 -18.79 -14.54
N PHE A 166 -21.08 -18.52 -15.48
CA PHE A 166 -21.04 -19.24 -16.76
C PHE A 166 -20.43 -20.63 -16.62
N ALA A 167 -19.38 -20.80 -15.84
CA ALA A 167 -18.77 -22.11 -15.57
C ALA A 167 -19.74 -23.06 -14.85
N ALA A 168 -20.56 -22.55 -13.94
CA ALA A 168 -21.59 -23.35 -13.26
C ALA A 168 -22.74 -23.81 -14.19
N TRP A 169 -22.93 -23.13 -15.33
CA TRP A 169 -23.95 -23.49 -16.30
C TRP A 169 -23.49 -24.58 -17.30
N GLU A 170 -22.19 -24.61 -17.63
CA GLU A 170 -21.61 -25.64 -18.50
C GLU A 170 -21.53 -27.03 -17.84
N GLU A 171 -21.55 -27.10 -16.51
CA GLU A 171 -21.54 -28.37 -15.76
C GLU A 171 -22.92 -29.01 -15.58
N GLN A 172 -24.03 -28.39 -16.02
CA GLN A 172 -25.34 -29.04 -15.99
C GLN A 172 -25.49 -30.00 -17.19
N PRO A 173 -25.60 -31.30 -16.96
CA PRO A 173 -25.86 -32.25 -18.04
C PRO A 173 -27.19 -31.90 -18.66
N HIS A 174 -27.22 -31.62 -19.97
CA HIS A 174 -28.44 -31.49 -20.72
C HIS A 174 -29.19 -32.78 -20.61
N ALA A 175 -30.24 -32.83 -19.74
CA ALA A 175 -31.18 -33.93 -19.70
C ALA A 175 -31.92 -33.95 -21.03
N GLY A 176 -31.62 -34.97 -21.85
CA GLY A 176 -32.31 -35.32 -23.07
C GLY A 176 -33.71 -35.87 -22.79
#